data_c0bd4f5daed4c4f3615b83e42ce0f7c1
#
_entry.id   c0bd4f5daed4c4f3615b83e42ce0f7c1
#
_cell.length_a   1.000
_cell.length_b   1.000
_cell.length_c   1.000
_cell.angle_alpha   90.00
_cell.angle_beta   90.00
_cell.angle_gamma   90.00
#
_symmetry.space_group_name_H-M   'P 1'
#
loop_
_entity.id
_entity.type
_entity.pdbx_description
1 polymer ?
#
loop_
_entity_poly.entity_id
_entity_poly.type
_entity_poly.pdbx_seq_one_letter_code
_entity_poly.pdbx_strand_id
1 'polypeptide(L)'
;MNTSPSKLRDSSAAMDYSFENAPCVYFIQSSTSKNCYIGSSINLNARIRTHFGELLRDRHHCEPLQRSFNKYGSEDFVWGVCEFVH
;
A
#
# COMPACT_ATOMS: atom_id res chain seq x y z
N MET A 1 -2.48 -8.69 -11.63
CA MET A 1 -2.32 -8.17 -11.34
C MET A 1 -1.50 -7.77 -11.21
N ASN A 2 -1.04 -7.52 -11.14
CA ASN A 2 -0.46 -7.04 -10.84
C ASN A 2 0.13 -6.57 -10.37
N THR A 3 0.07 -6.71 -10.39
CA THR A 3 0.54 -6.20 -9.74
C THR A 3 1.62 -5.86 -9.58
N SER A 4 2.19 -5.94 -10.34
CA SER A 4 3.21 -5.68 -9.98
C SER A 4 3.52 -4.69 -9.22
N PRO A 5 2.96 -4.60 -8.51
CA PRO A 5 2.96 -3.52 -7.62
C PRO A 5 4.29 -3.16 -7.07
N SER A 6 5.09 -4.11 -6.85
CA SER A 6 6.38 -3.76 -6.32
C SER A 6 7.20 -2.99 -7.31
N LYS A 7 6.70 -2.88 -8.51
CA LYS A 7 7.36 -2.04 -9.50
C LYS A 7 6.93 -0.62 -9.38
N LEU A 8 6.36 -0.29 -8.30
CA LEU A 8 5.81 1.01 -8.11
C LEU A 8 6.78 2.12 -8.31
N ARG A 9 7.99 1.94 -7.88
CA ARG A 9 8.92 3.04 -8.03
C ARG A 9 9.12 3.40 -9.49
N ASP A 10 9.00 2.43 -10.35
CA ASP A 10 9.16 2.70 -11.76
C ASP A 10 7.97 3.42 -12.32
N SER A 11 6.82 3.08 -11.82
CA SER A 11 5.62 3.66 -12.34
C SER A 11 5.09 4.73 -11.43
N SER A 12 5.82 5.09 -10.41
CA SER A 12 5.28 6.00 -9.43
C SER A 12 4.91 7.33 -10.03
N ALA A 13 5.64 7.81 -11.01
CA ALA A 13 5.27 9.06 -11.63
C ALA A 13 3.91 8.94 -12.31
N ALA A 14 3.71 7.87 -13.03
CA ALA A 14 2.42 7.65 -13.68
C ALA A 14 1.34 7.44 -12.65
N MET A 15 1.68 6.75 -11.58
CA MET A 15 0.70 6.51 -10.54
C MET A 15 0.33 7.78 -9.81
N ASP A 16 1.30 8.63 -9.56
CA ASP A 16 1.00 9.91 -8.95
C ASP A 16 0.01 10.67 -9.78
N TYR A 17 0.23 10.62 -11.07
CA TYR A 17 -0.62 11.31 -12.00
C TYR A 17 -2.03 10.71 -12.02
N SER A 18 -2.09 9.38 -11.97
CA SER A 18 -3.35 8.67 -12.11
C SER A 18 -4.20 8.68 -10.87
N PHE A 19 -3.55 8.59 -9.71
CA PHE A 19 -4.29 8.34 -8.47
C PHE A 19 -4.39 9.55 -7.57
N GLU A 20 -3.69 10.61 -7.88
CA GLU A 20 -3.72 11.79 -7.04
C GLU A 20 -5.11 12.38 -7.08
N ASN A 21 -5.67 12.65 -5.90
CA ASN A 21 -6.98 13.26 -5.76
C ASN A 21 -8.13 12.42 -6.31
N ALA A 22 -7.91 11.13 -6.47
CA ALA A 22 -8.96 10.25 -6.93
C ALA A 22 -9.42 9.39 -5.75
N PRO A 23 -10.66 9.55 -5.31
CA PRO A 23 -11.16 8.72 -4.19
C PRO A 23 -11.09 7.25 -4.57
N CYS A 24 -10.56 6.47 -3.67
CA CYS A 24 -10.42 5.04 -3.96
C CYS A 24 -10.38 4.22 -2.68
N VAL A 25 -10.65 2.95 -2.84
CA VAL A 25 -10.43 1.94 -1.82
C VAL A 25 -9.19 1.18 -2.25
N TYR A 26 -8.26 1.01 -1.33
CA TYR A 26 -6.98 0.41 -1.64
C TYR A 26 -6.65 -0.69 -0.65
N PHE A 27 -5.64 -1.49 -0.99
CA PHE A 27 -5.17 -2.54 -0.11
C PHE A 27 -3.64 -2.49 0.00
N ILE A 28 -3.15 -3.01 1.12
CA ILE A 28 -1.73 -3.29 1.33
C ILE A 28 -1.67 -4.70 1.89
N GLN A 29 -0.86 -5.55 1.30
CA GLN A 29 -0.88 -6.96 1.66
C GLN A 29 0.51 -7.57 1.67
N SER A 30 0.76 -8.42 2.65
CA SER A 30 1.95 -9.27 2.66
C SER A 30 1.70 -10.43 1.72
N SER A 31 2.61 -10.62 0.78
CA SER A 31 2.48 -11.73 -0.16
C SER A 31 2.58 -13.08 0.54
N THR A 32 3.42 -13.14 1.57
CA THR A 32 3.67 -14.40 2.26
C THR A 32 2.59 -14.73 3.28
N SER A 33 2.30 -13.80 4.18
CA SER A 33 1.35 -14.09 5.26
C SER A 33 -0.09 -13.88 4.83
N LYS A 34 -0.31 -13.10 3.77
CA LYS A 34 -1.63 -12.74 3.28
C LYS A 34 -2.37 -11.75 4.18
N ASN A 35 -1.76 -11.30 5.26
CA ASN A 35 -2.36 -10.24 6.06
C ASN A 35 -2.54 -9.01 5.18
N CYS A 36 -3.70 -8.39 5.28
CA CYS A 36 -4.10 -7.37 4.35
C CYS A 36 -4.74 -6.21 5.10
N TYR A 37 -4.44 -5.01 4.66
CA TYR A 37 -5.07 -3.81 5.17
C TYR A 37 -5.87 -3.18 4.04
N ILE A 38 -7.12 -2.83 4.34
CA ILE A 38 -8.00 -2.17 3.37
C ILE A 38 -8.31 -0.79 3.90
N GLY A 39 -8.17 0.22 3.07
CA GLY A 39 -8.45 1.58 3.47
C GLY A 39 -9.03 2.38 2.32
N SER A 40 -9.35 3.64 2.59
CA SER A 40 -9.83 4.54 1.57
C SER A 40 -9.09 5.86 1.67
N SER A 41 -8.99 6.55 0.55
CA SER A 41 -8.23 7.79 0.51
C SER A 41 -8.63 8.58 -0.71
N ILE A 42 -8.46 9.90 -0.63
CA ILE A 42 -8.58 10.75 -1.80
C ILE A 42 -7.21 11.08 -2.38
N ASN A 43 -6.15 10.65 -1.70
CA ASN A 43 -4.80 10.84 -2.20
C ASN A 43 -4.00 9.59 -1.86
N LEU A 44 -4.08 8.61 -2.78
CA LEU A 44 -3.51 7.30 -2.53
C LEU A 44 -2.00 7.35 -2.33
N ASN A 45 -1.29 8.11 -3.16
CA ASN A 45 0.16 8.11 -3.07
C ASN A 45 0.64 8.62 -1.72
N ALA A 46 0.02 9.69 -1.22
CA ALA A 46 0.40 10.20 0.09
C ALA A 46 0.08 9.19 1.18
N ARG A 47 -1.06 8.53 1.06
CA ARG A 47 -1.47 7.58 2.08
C ARG A 47 -0.55 6.36 2.09
N ILE A 48 -0.16 5.88 0.92
CA ILE A 48 0.75 4.74 0.86
C ILE A 48 2.10 5.10 1.47
N ARG A 49 2.59 6.30 1.18
CA ARG A 49 3.85 6.74 1.79
C ARG A 49 3.74 6.79 3.30
N THR A 50 2.61 7.24 3.81
CA THR A 50 2.39 7.28 5.26
C THR A 50 2.40 5.87 5.85
N HIS A 51 1.69 4.94 5.22
CA HIS A 51 1.65 3.57 5.72
C HIS A 51 3.04 2.95 5.78
N PHE A 52 3.81 3.08 4.71
CA PHE A 52 5.13 2.47 4.70
C PHE A 52 6.09 3.18 5.63
N GLY A 53 5.90 4.49 5.81
CA GLY A 53 6.68 5.20 6.81
C GLY A 53 6.41 4.67 8.22
N GLU A 54 5.15 4.41 8.53
CA GLU A 54 4.79 3.86 9.82
C GLU A 54 5.31 2.45 10.00
N LEU A 55 5.21 1.63 8.95
CA LEU A 55 5.71 0.26 9.02
C LEU A 55 7.22 0.24 9.24
N LEU A 56 7.93 1.13 8.58
CA LEU A 56 9.38 1.21 8.75
C LEU A 56 9.77 1.64 10.16
N ARG A 57 8.92 2.40 10.82
CA ARG A 57 9.19 2.85 12.19
C ARG A 57 8.57 1.92 13.24
N ASP A 58 7.98 0.81 12.81
CA ASP A 58 7.32 -0.13 13.72
C ASP A 58 6.19 0.54 14.48
N ARG A 59 5.42 1.37 13.78
CA ARG A 59 4.36 2.16 14.39
C ARG A 59 3.03 2.06 13.67
N HIS A 60 2.84 1.03 12.87
CA HIS A 60 1.59 0.89 12.15
C HIS A 60 0.51 0.39 13.09
N HIS A 61 -0.69 0.96 12.97
CA HIS A 61 -1.79 0.61 13.87
C HIS A 61 -2.37 -0.78 13.60
N CYS A 62 -2.16 -1.32 12.42
CA CYS A 62 -2.64 -2.67 12.12
C CYS A 62 -1.55 -3.66 12.50
N GLU A 63 -1.71 -4.27 13.67
CA GLU A 63 -0.68 -5.15 14.20
C GLU A 63 -0.33 -6.33 13.32
N PRO A 64 -1.31 -7.05 12.75
CA PRO A 64 -0.94 -8.16 11.88
C PRO A 64 -0.11 -7.73 10.69
N LEU A 65 -0.40 -6.56 10.14
CA LEU A 65 0.37 -6.05 9.02
C LEU A 65 1.78 -5.67 9.47
N GLN A 66 1.88 -5.04 10.62
CA GLN A 66 3.17 -4.65 11.16
C GLN A 66 4.05 -5.87 11.43
N ARG A 67 3.47 -6.92 12.00
CA ARG A 67 4.21 -8.14 12.27
C ARG A 67 4.73 -8.79 10.99
N SER A 68 3.89 -8.78 9.96
CA SER A 68 4.32 -9.32 8.67
C SER A 68 5.44 -8.51 8.08
N PHE A 69 5.36 -7.19 8.22
CA PHE A 69 6.40 -6.31 7.72
C PHE A 69 7.72 -6.56 8.44
N ASN A 70 7.65 -6.72 9.77
CA ASN A 70 8.85 -6.98 10.55
C ASN A 70 9.49 -8.30 10.20
N LYS A 71 8.68 -9.28 9.83
CA LYS A 71 9.18 -10.61 9.56
C LYS A 71 9.66 -10.79 8.13
N TYR A 72 8.94 -10.23 7.18
CA TYR A 72 9.21 -10.51 5.78
C TYR A 72 9.82 -9.34 5.01
N GLY A 73 9.74 -8.14 5.55
CA GLY A 73 10.34 -6.98 4.92
C GLY A 73 9.45 -6.34 3.88
N SER A 74 9.87 -5.16 3.44
CA SER A 74 9.06 -4.35 2.53
C SER A 74 8.91 -5.01 1.16
N GLU A 75 9.87 -5.82 0.76
CA GLU A 75 9.81 -6.43 -0.56
C GLU A 75 8.71 -7.47 -0.66
N ASP A 76 8.19 -7.93 0.47
CA ASP A 76 7.13 -8.91 0.49
C ASP A 76 5.76 -8.26 0.30
N PHE A 77 5.69 -6.94 0.29
CA PHE A 77 4.42 -6.23 0.31
C PHE A 77 4.02 -5.73 -1.06
N VAL A 78 2.72 -5.86 -1.32
CA VAL A 78 2.13 -5.33 -2.53
C VAL A 78 0.97 -4.43 -2.12
N TRP A 79 0.63 -3.46 -2.96
CA TRP A 79 -0.52 -2.62 -2.73
C TRP A 79 -1.15 -2.25 -4.06
N GLY A 80 -2.39 -1.85 -3.99
CA GLY A 80 -3.08 -1.47 -5.21
C GLY A 80 -4.45 -0.92 -4.90
N VAL A 81 -5.17 -0.61 -5.95
CA VAL A 81 -6.52 -0.07 -5.86
C VAL A 81 -7.52 -1.20 -6.02
N CYS A 82 -8.45 -1.30 -5.06
CA CYS A 82 -9.56 -2.23 -5.19
C CYS A 82 -10.65 -1.62 -6.05
N GLU A 83 -10.86 -0.31 -5.89
CA GLU A 83 -12.01 0.30 -6.50
C GLU A 83 -11.87 1.81 -6.44
N PHE A 84 -12.25 2.49 -7.52
CA PHE A 84 -12.36 3.94 -7.51
C PHE A 84 -13.79 4.32 -7.15
N VAL A 85 -13.93 5.36 -6.35
CA VAL A 85 -15.23 5.82 -5.87
C VAL A 85 -15.55 7.11 -6.58
N HIS A 86 -16.77 7.24 -7.06
CA HIS A 86 -17.20 8.42 -7.80
C HIS A 86 -18.15 9.29 -7.00
#